data_550f8a3774c37e6c9d2ca00cacea6088
#
_entry.id   550f8a3774c37e6c9d2ca00cacea6088
#
_cell.length_a   1.000
_cell.length_b   1.000
_cell.length_c   1.000
_cell.angle_alpha   90.00
_cell.angle_beta   90.00
_cell.angle_gamma   90.00
#
_symmetry.space_group_name_H-M   'P 1'
#
loop_
_entity.id
_entity.type
_entity.pdbx_description
1 polymer ?
#
loop_
_entity_poly.entity_id
_entity_poly.type
_entity_poly.pdbx_seq_one_letter_code
_entity_poly.pdbx_strand_id
1 'polypeptide(L)'
;MSEGLDEAVIYSFVDPEWLKAFPREDAELDHPAVTIHNPINIREATMRTSLLPSLLQAARRNITRGNTDFGLFELASVYLASGDTAREKKKIGVVILGNPRAGWRDPRPEMDFFDLKGLMENLFTLCGLKRYRLLPGPDCLHPKRGVTVDAAQQTTGYFGELHPALAETYELPGRVLAAEIDLSALTRFWKETAIAYRPFSIFP
;
A
#
# COMPACT_ATOMS: atom_id res chain seq x y z
N MET A 1 -3.57 -10.90 -15.90
CA MET A 1 -3.15 -12.01 -15.02
C MET A 1 -3.41 -11.57 -13.60
N SER A 2 -3.95 -12.43 -12.76
CA SER A 2 -4.10 -12.17 -11.33
C SER A 2 -2.71 -12.12 -10.69
N GLU A 3 -2.38 -11.04 -9.99
CA GLU A 3 -1.10 -10.88 -9.28
C GLU A 3 -1.07 -11.65 -7.95
N GLY A 4 -2.13 -12.41 -7.64
CA GLY A 4 -2.25 -13.19 -6.41
C GLY A 4 -2.58 -12.33 -5.19
N LEU A 5 -3.20 -11.17 -5.39
CA LEU A 5 -3.64 -10.28 -4.32
C LEU A 5 -5.17 -10.32 -4.20
N ASP A 6 -5.65 -10.37 -2.97
CA ASP A 6 -7.06 -10.27 -2.63
C ASP A 6 -7.41 -8.85 -2.17
N GLU A 7 -8.55 -8.34 -2.62
CA GLU A 7 -9.02 -7.02 -2.21
C GLU A 7 -9.55 -7.07 -0.77
N ALA A 8 -9.06 -6.15 0.05
CA ALA A 8 -9.56 -5.92 1.39
C ALA A 8 -10.38 -4.63 1.43
N VAL A 9 -11.52 -4.67 2.10
CA VAL A 9 -12.34 -3.48 2.38
C VAL A 9 -12.39 -3.29 3.88
N ILE A 10 -11.75 -2.21 4.36
CA ILE A 10 -11.54 -2.00 5.79
C ILE A 10 -12.11 -0.63 6.21
N TYR A 11 -12.57 -0.55 7.45
CA TYR A 11 -13.06 0.71 8.01
C TYR A 11 -11.99 1.81 7.99
N SER A 12 -12.45 3.04 7.76
CA SER A 12 -11.57 4.21 7.69
C SER A 12 -11.15 4.76 9.06
N PHE A 13 -11.61 4.13 10.15
CA PHE A 13 -11.35 4.54 11.51
C PHE A 13 -10.28 3.67 12.13
N VAL A 14 -9.31 4.29 12.79
CA VAL A 14 -8.14 3.61 13.34
C VAL A 14 -7.79 4.17 14.71
N ASP A 15 -7.06 3.39 15.48
CA ASP A 15 -6.39 3.88 16.68
C ASP A 15 -5.25 4.83 16.26
N PRO A 16 -5.19 6.08 16.79
CA PRO A 16 -4.15 7.03 16.44
C PRO A 16 -2.73 6.54 16.76
N GLU A 17 -2.57 5.65 17.74
CA GLU A 17 -1.26 5.05 18.05
C GLU A 17 -0.68 4.27 16.86
N TRP A 18 -1.52 3.61 16.08
CA TRP A 18 -1.09 2.83 14.93
C TRP A 18 -0.60 3.71 13.77
N LEU A 19 -1.01 4.98 13.72
CA LEU A 19 -0.60 5.92 12.68
C LEU A 19 0.81 6.49 12.89
N LYS A 20 1.31 6.50 14.13
CA LYS A 20 2.59 7.16 14.50
C LYS A 20 3.80 6.59 13.77
N ALA A 21 3.77 5.32 13.40
CA ALA A 21 4.87 4.64 12.75
C ALA A 21 4.94 4.88 11.23
N PHE A 22 3.92 5.50 10.64
CA PHE A 22 3.81 5.66 9.19
C PHE A 22 4.01 7.11 8.77
N PRO A 23 4.57 7.36 7.56
CA PRO A 23 4.79 8.70 7.06
C PRO A 23 3.48 9.49 7.00
N ARG A 24 3.56 10.74 7.42
CA ARG A 24 2.48 11.71 7.26
C ARG A 24 2.92 12.71 6.20
N GLU A 25 2.09 12.94 5.21
CA GLU A 25 2.38 13.90 4.12
C GLU A 25 2.30 15.36 4.60
N ASP A 26 1.61 15.57 5.69
CA ASP A 26 1.33 16.87 6.31
C ASP A 26 2.08 17.03 7.65
N ALA A 27 3.20 16.33 7.82
CA ALA A 27 4.02 16.43 9.04
C ALA A 27 4.55 17.84 9.32
N GLU A 28 4.58 18.72 8.32
CA GLU A 28 4.90 20.15 8.47
C GLU A 28 3.73 20.98 9.02
N LEU A 29 2.51 20.44 8.92
CA LEU A 29 1.32 21.06 9.47
C LEU A 29 1.03 20.39 10.82
N ASP A 30 1.04 21.16 11.87
CA ASP A 30 0.75 20.74 13.25
C ASP A 30 -0.75 20.36 13.43
N HIS A 31 -1.31 19.73 12.40
CA HIS A 31 -2.71 19.35 12.37
C HIS A 31 -2.87 17.91 12.85
N PRO A 32 -3.65 17.69 13.90
CA PRO A 32 -4.01 16.36 14.33
C PRO A 32 -4.78 15.64 13.20
N ALA A 33 -4.64 14.32 13.14
CA ALA A 33 -5.49 13.52 12.27
C ALA A 33 -6.97 13.83 12.56
N VAL A 34 -7.82 13.75 11.54
CA VAL A 34 -9.25 14.06 11.66
C VAL A 34 -9.89 13.14 12.69
N THR A 35 -10.46 13.71 13.75
CA THR A 35 -11.13 12.97 14.83
C THR A 35 -12.63 13.07 14.70
N ILE A 36 -13.33 11.96 14.96
CA ILE A 36 -14.79 11.90 14.93
C ILE A 36 -15.34 12.37 16.27
N HIS A 37 -16.34 13.24 16.23
CA HIS A 37 -16.93 13.81 17.44
C HIS A 37 -17.70 12.77 18.29
N ASN A 38 -18.39 11.81 17.65
CA ASN A 38 -19.20 10.77 18.31
C ASN A 38 -18.79 9.37 17.82
N PRO A 39 -17.59 8.85 18.17
CA PRO A 39 -17.13 7.55 17.70
C PRO A 39 -17.92 6.42 18.37
N ILE A 40 -18.18 5.35 17.62
CA ILE A 40 -18.76 4.11 18.16
C ILE A 40 -17.77 3.44 19.13
N ASN A 41 -16.48 3.51 18.79
CA ASN A 41 -15.38 3.02 19.61
C ASN A 41 -14.39 4.16 19.86
N ILE A 42 -14.16 4.50 21.13
CA ILE A 42 -13.26 5.60 21.52
C ILE A 42 -11.83 5.38 21.04
N ARG A 43 -11.37 4.14 20.92
CA ARG A 43 -10.04 3.81 20.38
C ARG A 43 -9.93 4.00 18.87
N GLU A 44 -11.02 3.91 18.14
CA GLU A 44 -11.08 4.05 16.68
C GLU A 44 -11.81 5.35 16.29
N ALA A 45 -11.47 6.43 16.96
CA ALA A 45 -12.08 7.75 16.76
C ALA A 45 -11.35 8.60 15.71
N THR A 46 -10.28 8.10 15.12
CA THR A 46 -9.41 8.85 14.22
C THR A 46 -9.53 8.32 12.80
N MET A 47 -9.68 9.21 11.82
CA MET A 47 -9.67 8.83 10.43
C MET A 47 -8.24 8.50 9.99
N ARG A 48 -8.09 7.43 9.22
CA ARG A 48 -6.78 6.93 8.75
C ARG A 48 -6.09 7.92 7.81
N THR A 49 -4.80 8.13 8.03
CA THR A 49 -3.90 8.89 7.15
C THR A 49 -3.04 7.98 6.27
N SER A 50 -3.05 6.67 6.57
CA SER A 50 -2.39 5.60 5.82
C SER A 50 -3.30 4.36 5.78
N LEU A 51 -3.20 3.56 4.72
CA LEU A 51 -3.91 2.28 4.57
C LEU A 51 -3.18 1.14 5.29
N LEU A 52 -1.85 1.26 5.46
CA LEU A 52 -1.02 0.16 5.97
C LEU A 52 -1.40 -0.30 7.38
N PRO A 53 -1.69 0.57 8.37
CA PRO A 53 -2.08 0.11 9.70
C PRO A 53 -3.25 -0.88 9.68
N SER A 54 -4.29 -0.54 8.93
CA SER A 54 -5.49 -1.37 8.81
C SER A 54 -5.23 -2.67 8.06
N LEU A 55 -4.43 -2.62 7.00
CA LEU A 55 -4.00 -3.81 6.23
C LEU A 55 -3.14 -4.76 7.07
N LEU A 56 -2.20 -4.23 7.89
CA LEU A 56 -1.37 -5.04 8.78
C LEU A 56 -2.21 -5.71 9.87
N GLN A 57 -3.23 -5.05 10.38
CA GLN A 57 -4.18 -5.69 11.30
C GLN A 57 -5.01 -6.78 10.61
N ALA A 58 -5.41 -6.57 9.35
CA ALA A 58 -6.06 -7.61 8.57
C ALA A 58 -5.11 -8.79 8.32
N ALA A 59 -3.84 -8.54 8.03
CA ALA A 59 -2.81 -9.55 7.91
C ALA A 59 -2.64 -10.36 9.21
N ARG A 60 -2.55 -9.69 10.37
CA ARG A 60 -2.52 -10.35 11.67
C ARG A 60 -3.70 -11.31 11.88
N ARG A 61 -4.91 -10.86 11.54
CA ARG A 61 -6.11 -11.72 11.64
C ARG A 61 -6.03 -12.96 10.75
N ASN A 62 -5.41 -12.85 9.57
CA ASN A 62 -5.17 -13.99 8.67
C ASN A 62 -4.17 -14.96 9.29
N ILE A 63 -3.04 -14.47 9.78
CA ILE A 63 -2.03 -15.29 10.47
C ILE A 63 -2.64 -16.04 11.67
N THR A 64 -3.42 -15.35 12.50
CA THR A 64 -4.09 -15.97 13.67
C THR A 64 -5.06 -17.11 13.26
N ARG A 65 -5.57 -17.07 12.03
CA ARG A 65 -6.44 -18.13 11.47
C ARG A 65 -5.66 -19.22 10.74
N GLY A 66 -4.32 -19.17 10.76
CA GLY A 66 -3.45 -20.16 10.13
C GLY A 66 -3.19 -19.91 8.64
N ASN A 67 -3.58 -18.76 8.10
CA ASN A 67 -3.29 -18.40 6.73
C ASN A 67 -1.94 -17.67 6.69
N THR A 68 -0.90 -18.29 6.09
CA THR A 68 0.48 -17.80 6.11
C THR A 68 0.95 -17.22 4.78
N ASP A 69 0.26 -17.57 3.69
CA ASP A 69 0.63 -17.21 2.32
C ASP A 69 -0.51 -16.44 1.66
N PHE A 70 -0.43 -15.13 1.71
CA PHE A 70 -1.48 -14.25 1.16
C PHE A 70 -0.93 -12.88 0.78
N GLY A 71 -1.62 -12.24 -0.14
CA GLY A 71 -1.43 -10.83 -0.46
C GLY A 71 -2.76 -10.09 -0.36
N LEU A 72 -2.77 -8.98 0.35
CA LEU A 72 -3.92 -8.09 0.49
C LEU A 72 -3.63 -6.77 -0.19
N PHE A 73 -4.62 -6.20 -0.87
CA PHE A 73 -4.58 -4.81 -1.31
C PHE A 73 -5.88 -4.09 -0.97
N GLU A 74 -5.79 -2.79 -0.82
CA GLU A 74 -6.95 -1.92 -0.66
C GLU A 74 -6.76 -0.67 -1.51
N LEU A 75 -7.79 -0.30 -2.29
CA LEU A 75 -7.88 0.96 -2.99
C LEU A 75 -8.91 1.83 -2.30
N ALA A 76 -8.46 2.80 -1.50
CA ALA A 76 -9.37 3.57 -0.68
C ALA A 76 -8.86 4.98 -0.37
N SER A 77 -9.70 5.77 0.30
CA SER A 77 -9.35 7.11 0.76
C SER A 77 -8.61 7.07 2.10
N VAL A 78 -7.64 7.97 2.21
CA VAL A 78 -7.06 8.43 3.47
C VAL A 78 -7.46 9.90 3.68
N TYR A 79 -7.41 10.37 4.92
CA TYR A 79 -7.98 11.66 5.30
C TYR A 79 -6.92 12.51 5.99
N LEU A 80 -6.61 13.63 5.36
CA LEU A 80 -5.60 14.58 5.84
C LEU A 80 -6.32 15.81 6.36
N ALA A 81 -5.97 16.27 7.55
CA ALA A 81 -6.51 17.52 8.09
C ALA A 81 -6.04 18.70 7.21
N SER A 82 -6.95 19.63 6.95
CA SER A 82 -6.66 20.85 6.18
C SER A 82 -7.45 22.02 6.79
N GLY A 83 -6.87 22.66 7.81
CA GLY A 83 -7.59 23.62 8.64
C GLY A 83 -8.81 22.97 9.31
N ASP A 84 -9.99 23.57 9.17
CA ASP A 84 -11.25 23.06 9.73
C ASP A 84 -11.91 21.97 8.85
N THR A 85 -11.26 21.52 7.78
CA THR A 85 -11.78 20.54 6.84
C THR A 85 -10.87 19.32 6.71
N ALA A 86 -11.38 18.25 6.12
CA ALA A 86 -10.61 17.08 5.76
C ALA A 86 -10.44 17.00 4.24
N ARG A 87 -9.23 16.74 3.78
CA ARG A 87 -8.94 16.43 2.38
C ARG A 87 -8.79 14.92 2.20
N GLU A 88 -9.56 14.38 1.30
CA GLU A 88 -9.43 12.98 0.90
C GLU A 88 -8.33 12.81 -0.16
N LYS A 89 -7.55 11.75 0.02
CA LYS A 89 -6.61 11.25 -0.99
C LYS A 89 -6.86 9.78 -1.25
N LYS A 90 -6.94 9.40 -2.52
CA LYS A 90 -7.03 8.00 -2.95
C LYS A 90 -5.64 7.38 -2.95
N LYS A 91 -5.49 6.27 -2.24
CA LYS A 91 -4.25 5.49 -2.20
C LYS A 91 -4.50 4.03 -2.52
N ILE A 92 -3.45 3.33 -2.91
CA ILE A 92 -3.38 1.89 -3.00
C ILE A 92 -2.43 1.43 -1.91
N GLY A 93 -2.92 0.58 -1.00
CA GLY A 93 -2.12 -0.11 0.00
C GLY A 93 -1.95 -1.58 -0.40
N VAL A 94 -0.79 -2.16 -0.13
CA VAL A 94 -0.50 -3.58 -0.37
C VAL A 94 0.26 -4.14 0.83
N VAL A 95 -0.11 -5.35 1.27
CA VAL A 95 0.63 -6.13 2.26
C VAL A 95 0.70 -7.58 1.77
N ILE A 96 1.92 -8.16 1.76
CA ILE A 96 2.14 -9.55 1.31
C ILE A 96 2.96 -10.28 2.37
N LEU A 97 2.53 -11.50 2.70
CA LEU A 97 3.25 -12.47 3.51
C LEU A 97 3.37 -13.79 2.75
N GLY A 98 4.48 -14.49 2.93
CA GLY A 98 4.73 -15.75 2.26
C GLY A 98 4.79 -15.62 0.74
N ASN A 99 4.14 -16.53 0.02
CA ASN A 99 4.02 -16.47 -1.42
C ASN A 99 2.58 -16.77 -1.90
N PRO A 100 1.73 -15.76 -2.08
CA PRO A 100 0.36 -15.95 -2.54
C PRO A 100 0.24 -16.53 -3.97
N ARG A 101 1.37 -16.58 -4.72
CA ARG A 101 1.44 -17.18 -6.07
C ARG A 101 1.90 -18.64 -6.03
N ALA A 102 2.31 -19.15 -4.87
CA ALA A 102 2.75 -20.53 -4.75
C ALA A 102 1.56 -21.47 -4.98
N GLY A 103 1.76 -22.44 -5.86
CA GLY A 103 0.80 -23.51 -6.11
C GLY A 103 1.31 -24.84 -5.60
N TRP A 104 0.42 -25.80 -5.39
CA TRP A 104 0.80 -27.15 -4.94
C TRP A 104 1.76 -27.89 -5.90
N ARG A 105 1.76 -27.46 -7.19
CA ARG A 105 2.66 -28.03 -8.23
C ARG A 105 3.97 -27.27 -8.39
N ASP A 106 4.03 -26.05 -7.89
CA ASP A 106 5.17 -25.16 -8.05
C ASP A 106 5.39 -24.42 -6.73
N PRO A 107 5.98 -25.11 -5.75
CA PRO A 107 6.31 -24.50 -4.47
C PRO A 107 7.43 -23.47 -4.69
N ARG A 108 7.06 -22.20 -4.68
CA ARG A 108 8.03 -21.09 -4.79
C ARG A 108 8.44 -20.62 -3.40
N PRO A 109 9.66 -20.09 -3.27
CA PRO A 109 10.08 -19.48 -2.03
C PRO A 109 9.19 -18.29 -1.67
N GLU A 110 9.25 -17.85 -0.44
CA GLU A 110 8.65 -16.62 0.05
C GLU A 110 9.03 -15.43 -0.85
N MET A 111 8.07 -14.55 -1.16
CA MET A 111 8.31 -13.35 -1.96
C MET A 111 9.29 -12.41 -1.26
N ASP A 112 10.08 -11.70 -2.05
CA ASP A 112 11.05 -10.74 -1.57
C ASP A 112 10.82 -9.32 -2.10
N PHE A 113 11.75 -8.43 -1.78
CA PHE A 113 11.72 -7.04 -2.25
C PHE A 113 11.62 -6.93 -3.78
N PHE A 114 12.27 -7.81 -4.52
CA PHE A 114 12.28 -7.74 -5.99
C PHE A 114 10.95 -8.20 -6.60
N ASP A 115 10.26 -9.13 -5.95
CA ASP A 115 8.91 -9.53 -6.35
C ASP A 115 7.93 -8.36 -6.18
N LEU A 116 7.96 -7.70 -5.01
CA LEU A 116 7.14 -6.51 -4.78
C LEU A 116 7.52 -5.37 -5.74
N LYS A 117 8.81 -5.17 -5.99
CA LYS A 117 9.29 -4.18 -6.96
C LYS A 117 8.72 -4.45 -8.35
N GLY A 118 8.75 -5.69 -8.82
CA GLY A 118 8.15 -6.09 -10.10
C GLY A 118 6.65 -5.81 -10.16
N LEU A 119 5.91 -6.07 -9.06
CA LEU A 119 4.50 -5.74 -8.94
C LEU A 119 4.25 -4.23 -9.08
N MET A 120 5.06 -3.41 -8.38
CA MET A 120 4.96 -1.94 -8.46
C MET A 120 5.32 -1.42 -9.87
N GLU A 121 6.34 -1.98 -10.51
CA GLU A 121 6.74 -1.62 -11.88
C GLU A 121 5.64 -1.94 -12.89
N ASN A 122 4.93 -3.05 -12.72
CA ASN A 122 3.75 -3.38 -13.52
C ASN A 122 2.63 -2.34 -13.33
N LEU A 123 2.33 -1.97 -12.08
CA LEU A 123 1.35 -0.93 -11.76
C LEU A 123 1.74 0.41 -12.40
N PHE A 124 3.01 0.83 -12.27
CA PHE A 124 3.51 2.08 -12.85
C PHE A 124 3.40 2.09 -14.37
N THR A 125 3.72 0.97 -15.00
CA THR A 125 3.61 0.80 -16.46
C THR A 125 2.16 0.92 -16.92
N LEU A 126 1.23 0.27 -16.23
CA LEU A 126 -0.21 0.36 -16.51
C LEU A 126 -0.73 1.80 -16.36
N CYS A 127 -0.23 2.54 -15.38
CA CYS A 127 -0.58 3.94 -15.17
C CYS A 127 0.18 4.92 -16.09
N GLY A 128 1.10 4.43 -16.94
CA GLY A 128 1.87 5.27 -17.86
C GLY A 128 3.05 6.01 -17.20
N LEU A 129 3.40 5.69 -15.97
CA LEU A 129 4.57 6.25 -15.27
C LEU A 129 5.85 5.59 -15.79
N LYS A 130 6.56 6.25 -16.70
CA LYS A 130 7.77 5.72 -17.36
C LYS A 130 9.08 6.18 -16.71
N ARG A 131 9.07 7.28 -15.96
CA ARG A 131 10.27 7.88 -15.38
C ARG A 131 10.02 8.20 -13.90
N TYR A 132 10.76 7.56 -13.05
CA TYR A 132 10.75 7.79 -11.60
C TYR A 132 12.14 7.49 -11.03
N ARG A 133 12.38 7.92 -9.82
CA ARG A 133 13.58 7.60 -9.04
C ARG A 133 13.18 6.83 -7.80
N LEU A 134 14.04 5.94 -7.38
CA LEU A 134 13.92 5.27 -6.09
C LEU A 134 14.90 5.93 -5.13
N LEU A 135 14.36 6.48 -4.06
CA LEU A 135 15.10 7.12 -2.97
C LEU A 135 15.03 6.23 -1.72
N PRO A 136 15.85 6.47 -0.68
CA PRO A 136 15.69 5.76 0.58
C PRO A 136 14.27 5.80 1.10
N GLY A 137 13.79 4.65 1.60
CA GLY A 137 12.44 4.50 2.13
C GLY A 137 12.24 5.17 3.49
N PRO A 138 10.99 5.34 3.92
CA PRO A 138 10.67 5.85 5.26
C PRO A 138 10.99 4.82 6.35
N ASP A 139 11.06 5.27 7.62
CA ASP A 139 11.45 4.47 8.79
C ASP A 139 10.51 3.29 9.07
N CYS A 140 9.28 3.29 8.57
CA CYS A 140 8.39 2.15 8.65
C CYS A 140 8.85 0.97 7.79
N LEU A 141 9.79 1.17 6.87
CA LEU A 141 10.38 0.14 6.03
C LEU A 141 11.80 -0.22 6.48
N HIS A 142 12.25 -1.39 6.05
CA HIS A 142 13.60 -1.86 6.31
C HIS A 142 14.64 -0.92 5.62
N PRO A 143 15.70 -0.43 6.32
CA PRO A 143 16.59 0.62 5.82
C PRO A 143 17.29 0.32 4.47
N LYS A 144 17.50 -0.98 4.18
CA LYS A 144 18.18 -1.42 2.93
C LYS A 144 17.22 -2.05 1.91
N ARG A 145 15.97 -2.28 2.28
CA ARG A 145 14.96 -2.95 1.44
C ARG A 145 13.63 -2.19 1.45
N GLY A 146 13.73 -0.89 1.64
CA GLY A 146 12.63 0.06 1.55
C GLY A 146 13.01 1.22 0.64
N VAL A 147 12.07 1.64 -0.20
CA VAL A 147 12.27 2.74 -1.14
C VAL A 147 11.07 3.68 -1.17
N THR A 148 11.35 4.95 -1.42
CA THR A 148 10.37 5.97 -1.78
C THR A 148 10.40 6.16 -3.29
N VAL A 149 9.23 6.25 -3.90
CA VAL A 149 9.05 6.52 -5.33
C VAL A 149 8.89 8.01 -5.53
N ASP A 150 9.83 8.62 -6.23
CA ASP A 150 9.78 10.02 -6.63
C ASP A 150 9.54 10.12 -8.14
N ALA A 151 8.44 10.73 -8.53
CA ALA A 151 8.11 10.99 -9.92
C ALA A 151 7.82 12.47 -10.13
N ALA A 152 8.47 13.08 -11.11
CA ALA A 152 8.37 14.50 -11.41
C ALA A 152 8.65 15.41 -10.18
N GLN A 153 9.63 15.04 -9.35
CA GLN A 153 10.02 15.74 -8.11
C GLN A 153 8.94 15.75 -7.02
N GLN A 154 8.04 14.77 -7.07
CA GLN A 154 7.01 14.57 -6.05
C GLN A 154 7.02 13.12 -5.58
N THR A 155 6.91 12.93 -4.27
CA THR A 155 6.72 11.61 -3.69
C THR A 155 5.39 11.04 -4.18
N THR A 156 5.47 9.88 -4.83
CA THR A 156 4.30 9.15 -5.34
C THR A 156 3.88 8.04 -4.38
N GLY A 157 4.79 7.60 -3.51
CA GLY A 157 4.54 6.57 -2.53
C GLY A 157 5.83 5.90 -2.08
N TYR A 158 5.70 4.77 -1.42
CA TYR A 158 6.82 3.99 -0.94
C TYR A 158 6.48 2.49 -0.92
N PHE A 159 7.49 1.64 -1.03
CA PHE A 159 7.33 0.19 -0.91
C PHE A 159 8.61 -0.50 -0.47
N GLY A 160 8.47 -1.70 0.09
CA GLY A 160 9.60 -2.52 0.51
C GLY A 160 9.23 -3.54 1.58
N GLU A 161 10.24 -4.07 2.26
CA GLU A 161 10.02 -4.86 3.47
C GLU A 161 9.65 -3.93 4.63
N LEU A 162 8.67 -4.34 5.41
CA LEU A 162 8.30 -3.66 6.64
C LEU A 162 9.48 -3.72 7.63
N HIS A 163 9.67 -2.67 8.43
CA HIS A 163 10.69 -2.68 9.45
C HIS A 163 10.45 -3.80 10.46
N PRO A 164 11.44 -4.64 10.84
CA PRO A 164 11.24 -5.79 11.72
C PRO A 164 10.55 -5.46 13.04
N ALA A 165 10.91 -4.35 13.70
CA ALA A 165 10.27 -3.92 14.93
C ALA A 165 8.78 -3.62 14.74
N LEU A 166 8.39 -3.12 13.55
CA LEU A 166 7.00 -2.86 13.24
C LEU A 166 6.25 -4.17 12.93
N ALA A 167 6.88 -5.11 12.22
CA ALA A 167 6.31 -6.45 12.01
C ALA A 167 6.05 -7.17 13.35
N GLU A 168 6.98 -7.07 14.30
CA GLU A 168 6.82 -7.58 15.66
C GLU A 168 5.65 -6.92 16.41
N THR A 169 5.51 -5.60 16.33
CA THR A 169 4.39 -4.85 16.92
C THR A 169 3.03 -5.34 16.41
N TYR A 170 2.95 -5.74 15.14
CA TYR A 170 1.75 -6.31 14.55
C TYR A 170 1.66 -7.83 14.70
N GLU A 171 2.58 -8.47 15.42
CA GLU A 171 2.65 -9.94 15.61
C GLU A 171 2.66 -10.69 14.26
N LEU A 172 3.35 -10.16 13.26
CA LEU A 172 3.48 -10.78 11.95
C LEU A 172 4.81 -11.53 11.85
N PRO A 173 4.77 -12.84 11.55
CA PRO A 173 5.98 -13.64 11.44
C PRO A 173 6.70 -13.39 10.11
N GLY A 174 8.02 -13.58 10.12
CA GLY A 174 8.83 -13.58 8.91
C GLY A 174 8.92 -12.23 8.20
N ARG A 175 9.02 -12.31 6.88
CA ARG A 175 9.12 -11.13 6.02
C ARG A 175 7.73 -10.62 5.69
N VAL A 176 7.53 -9.32 5.87
CA VAL A 176 6.30 -8.62 5.47
C VAL A 176 6.67 -7.62 4.40
N LEU A 177 6.07 -7.74 3.22
CA LEU A 177 6.21 -6.75 2.15
C LEU A 177 5.04 -5.78 2.22
N ALA A 178 5.34 -4.49 2.10
CA ALA A 178 4.34 -3.42 2.20
C ALA A 178 4.55 -2.36 1.13
N ALA A 179 3.45 -1.82 0.60
CA ALA A 179 3.49 -0.68 -0.30
C ALA A 179 2.31 0.26 -0.02
N GLU A 180 2.54 1.55 -0.16
CA GLU A 180 1.49 2.55 -0.19
C GLU A 180 1.78 3.58 -1.27
N ILE A 181 0.88 3.71 -2.25
CA ILE A 181 1.04 4.54 -3.44
C ILE A 181 -0.13 5.52 -3.57
N ASP A 182 0.17 6.80 -3.79
CA ASP A 182 -0.81 7.84 -4.07
C ASP A 182 -1.36 7.66 -5.49
N LEU A 183 -2.63 7.28 -5.58
CA LEU A 183 -3.30 7.07 -6.87
C LEU A 183 -3.45 8.39 -7.65
N SER A 184 -3.66 9.51 -6.95
CA SER A 184 -3.79 10.80 -7.59
C SER A 184 -2.48 11.25 -8.25
N ALA A 185 -1.33 10.89 -7.65
CA ALA A 185 -0.02 11.13 -8.24
C ALA A 185 0.22 10.23 -9.46
N LEU A 186 -0.23 8.97 -9.44
CA LEU A 186 -0.13 8.06 -10.58
C LEU A 186 -1.03 8.47 -11.75
N THR A 187 -2.28 8.86 -11.49
CA THR A 187 -3.24 9.18 -12.55
C THR A 187 -2.86 10.40 -13.38
N ARG A 188 -1.96 11.26 -12.90
CA ARG A 188 -1.38 12.36 -13.68
C ARG A 188 -0.60 11.88 -14.91
N PHE A 189 -0.08 10.65 -14.86
CA PHE A 189 0.68 10.05 -15.95
C PHE A 189 -0.21 9.24 -16.90
N TRP A 190 -1.44 8.99 -16.50
CA TRP A 190 -2.42 8.31 -17.34
C TRP A 190 -2.74 9.18 -18.56
N LYS A 191 -2.19 8.78 -19.68
CA LYS A 191 -2.67 9.26 -20.96
C LYS A 191 -3.72 8.26 -21.42
N GLU A 192 -4.90 8.72 -21.77
CA GLU A 192 -5.86 7.92 -22.53
C GLU A 192 -5.18 7.43 -23.81
N THR A 193 -4.48 6.34 -23.70
CA THR A 193 -4.00 5.61 -24.85
C THR A 193 -5.23 4.87 -25.33
N ALA A 194 -5.93 5.42 -26.31
CA ALA A 194 -7.01 4.71 -26.96
C ALA A 194 -6.45 3.36 -27.38
N ILE A 195 -6.90 2.29 -26.73
CA ILE A 195 -6.59 0.93 -27.12
C ILE A 195 -7.29 0.73 -28.45
N ALA A 196 -6.57 1.01 -29.55
CA ALA A 196 -7.10 0.79 -30.88
C ALA A 196 -7.26 -0.72 -31.05
N TYR A 197 -8.50 -1.18 -31.13
CA TYR A 197 -8.80 -2.55 -31.48
C TYR A 197 -8.18 -2.85 -32.85
N ARG A 198 -7.26 -3.81 -32.91
CA ARG A 198 -6.75 -4.37 -34.16
C ARG A 198 -7.48 -5.67 -34.42
N PRO A 199 -8.39 -5.73 -35.42
CA PRO A 199 -9.04 -6.98 -35.78
C PRO A 199 -7.99 -8.01 -36.19
N PHE A 200 -8.20 -9.27 -35.82
CA PHE A 200 -7.40 -10.37 -36.31
C PHE A 200 -7.53 -10.46 -37.83
N SER A 201 -6.43 -10.76 -38.53
CA SER A 201 -6.51 -11.08 -39.94
C SER A 201 -7.40 -12.32 -40.13
N ILE A 202 -8.45 -12.16 -40.93
CA ILE A 202 -9.40 -13.24 -41.25
C ILE A 202 -8.82 -14.19 -42.33
N PHE A 203 -7.72 -13.79 -42.92
CA PHE A 203 -7.06 -14.57 -43.97
C PHE A 203 -5.64 -14.97 -43.52
N PRO A 204 -5.22 -16.25 -43.83
CA PRO A 204 -3.87 -16.72 -43.56
C PRO A 204 -2.80 -15.98 -44.38
#